data_ad38faa97a681a1a36fb6971f12998be
#
_entry.id   ad38faa97a681a1a36fb6971f12998be
#
_cell.length_a   1.000
_cell.length_b   1.000
_cell.length_c   1.000
_cell.angle_alpha   90.00
_cell.angle_beta   90.00
_cell.angle_gamma   90.00
#
_symmetry.space_group_name_H-M   'P 1'
#
loop_
_entity.id
_entity.type
_entity.pdbx_description
1 polymer ?
#
loop_
_entity_poly.entity_id
_entity_poly.type
_entity_poly.pdbx_seq_one_letter_code
_entity_poly.pdbx_strand_id
1 'polypeptide(L)'
;MYHNTLISKDHPQQAELEKVIELILAFSAANSVYFSPHLEEDLNAGILMVIIGEDSPHAWDDLNDKYWKVFEAFPQFSFRIFDADWVKNELKDGNPFFAMHCNRNNLVYSTPESNEFGYTERLKGKRFLKKAKYQYNSEDHAAFILGINVKFYVRGKDYLQAAYILHQNIRWLLVEASRFLTGEWLVAHELEIQQKHVGRYSKALAKSFDTENAEEMKLLVVLNAACYTVQNGHDAPEITLELIEAAEAKKEWIRMEVDRLFKECICRCQYEFSRSKNPLIAIDESNPLKIITRIITNTVSASAVYCFGQRTINKSAVSTILDDNNLNFESTHYYMFVIVKGFQADVPGNIAYSVKEQTADRCTVTVVMHSKKSLHQKAGDQQHFFYQVMQRGDLLFQETSTPPFLPFDEVPARNIKSAKMYLQQRDRTKEFLMEAEAMDGGGATKIHVYLMHLVIEQTCLGLIRLFLGYMPNHHNLSFLFELCEYFTPLTAEIFPRQTQKDKELLKVLSGHTTSLRYGFVDDVPSHDYEVLNNRYYEFVERADKLAATELERLEKLNENTNQNN
;
A
#
# COMPACT_ATOMS: atom_id res chain seq x y z
N MET A 1 -5.92 -44.63 -7.73
CA MET A 1 -6.80 -44.04 -6.68
C MET A 1 -7.17 -42.64 -7.16
N TYR A 2 -8.43 -42.34 -7.32
CA TYR A 2 -8.84 -40.97 -7.65
C TYR A 2 -8.72 -40.16 -6.35
N HIS A 3 -7.67 -39.36 -6.24
CA HIS A 3 -7.55 -38.41 -5.14
C HIS A 3 -8.56 -37.28 -5.41
N ASN A 4 -9.38 -36.95 -4.42
CA ASN A 4 -10.32 -35.84 -4.51
C ASN A 4 -9.55 -34.50 -4.48
N THR A 5 -9.13 -34.02 -5.66
CA THR A 5 -8.56 -32.69 -5.79
C THR A 5 -9.68 -31.65 -5.68
N LEU A 6 -9.38 -30.53 -5.05
CA LEU A 6 -10.30 -29.40 -4.84
C LEU A 6 -10.09 -28.30 -5.90
N ILE A 7 -9.40 -28.63 -6.98
CA ILE A 7 -9.07 -27.67 -8.05
C ILE A 7 -10.32 -27.38 -8.88
N SER A 8 -10.59 -26.10 -9.15
CA SER A 8 -11.67 -25.71 -10.05
C SER A 8 -11.42 -26.23 -11.46
N LYS A 9 -12.47 -26.72 -12.15
CA LYS A 9 -12.39 -27.18 -13.54
C LYS A 9 -11.94 -26.10 -14.52
N ASP A 10 -12.15 -24.84 -14.16
CA ASP A 10 -11.77 -23.68 -14.98
C ASP A 10 -10.38 -23.12 -14.61
N HIS A 11 -9.63 -23.82 -13.74
CA HIS A 11 -8.30 -23.35 -13.35
C HIS A 11 -7.31 -23.50 -14.51
N PRO A 12 -6.59 -22.45 -14.94
CA PRO A 12 -5.73 -22.48 -16.12
C PRO A 12 -4.61 -23.53 -16.06
N GLN A 13 -4.22 -23.95 -14.86
CA GLN A 13 -3.15 -24.93 -14.61
C GLN A 13 -3.69 -26.24 -13.98
N GLN A 14 -4.98 -26.53 -14.15
CA GLN A 14 -5.62 -27.70 -13.51
C GLN A 14 -4.84 -29.00 -13.75
N ALA A 15 -4.56 -29.32 -15.01
CA ALA A 15 -3.91 -30.57 -15.40
C ALA A 15 -2.49 -30.73 -14.80
N GLU A 16 -1.74 -29.63 -14.72
CA GLU A 16 -0.40 -29.60 -14.15
C GLU A 16 -0.44 -29.76 -12.63
N LEU A 17 -1.35 -29.07 -11.96
CA LEU A 17 -1.54 -29.17 -10.51
C LEU A 17 -2.01 -30.57 -10.10
N GLU A 18 -2.96 -31.17 -10.81
CA GLU A 18 -3.42 -32.54 -10.57
C GLU A 18 -2.27 -33.54 -10.68
N LYS A 19 -1.44 -33.42 -11.72
CA LYS A 19 -0.28 -34.29 -11.92
C LYS A 19 0.79 -34.11 -10.83
N VAL A 20 1.08 -32.88 -10.44
CA VAL A 20 2.04 -32.60 -9.35
C VAL A 20 1.54 -33.19 -8.03
N ILE A 21 0.25 -32.98 -7.70
CA ILE A 21 -0.35 -33.54 -6.48
C ILE A 21 -0.30 -35.05 -6.49
N GLU A 22 -0.65 -35.71 -7.60
CA GLU A 22 -0.58 -37.17 -7.74
C GLU A 22 0.83 -37.70 -7.50
N LEU A 23 1.85 -37.03 -8.07
CA LEU A 23 3.25 -37.41 -7.86
C LEU A 23 3.68 -37.25 -6.40
N ILE A 24 3.31 -36.15 -5.74
CA ILE A 24 3.64 -35.90 -4.33
C ILE A 24 2.97 -36.96 -3.44
N LEU A 25 1.70 -37.27 -3.66
CA LEU A 25 0.95 -38.22 -2.86
C LEU A 25 1.42 -39.66 -3.06
N ALA A 26 2.12 -39.96 -4.15
CA ALA A 26 2.68 -41.30 -4.39
C ALA A 26 3.81 -41.69 -3.41
N PHE A 27 4.46 -40.69 -2.77
CA PHE A 27 5.58 -40.97 -1.85
C PHE A 27 5.49 -40.22 -0.52
N SER A 28 4.55 -39.30 -0.34
CA SER A 28 4.42 -38.55 0.91
C SER A 28 3.00 -38.60 1.48
N ALA A 29 2.92 -38.57 2.81
CA ALA A 29 1.66 -38.43 3.55
C ALA A 29 1.30 -36.94 3.71
N ALA A 30 1.06 -36.26 2.59
CA ALA A 30 0.64 -34.86 2.65
C ALA A 30 -0.79 -34.75 3.19
N ASN A 31 -0.98 -33.95 4.25
CA ASN A 31 -2.29 -33.67 4.83
C ASN A 31 -3.09 -32.72 3.96
N SER A 32 -2.42 -31.70 3.44
CA SER A 32 -3.02 -30.68 2.58
C SER A 32 -1.99 -30.09 1.63
N VAL A 33 -2.48 -29.66 0.46
CA VAL A 33 -1.68 -28.92 -0.52
C VAL A 33 -2.43 -27.63 -0.86
N TYR A 34 -1.70 -26.53 -0.86
CA TYR A 34 -2.21 -25.21 -1.22
C TYR A 34 -1.48 -24.70 -2.45
N PHE A 35 -2.22 -23.98 -3.30
CA PHE A 35 -1.66 -23.28 -4.44
C PHE A 35 -2.12 -21.83 -4.44
N SER A 36 -1.18 -20.90 -4.55
CA SER A 36 -1.48 -19.46 -4.52
C SER A 36 -0.50 -18.66 -5.39
N PRO A 37 -0.93 -17.53 -5.97
CA PRO A 37 -0.04 -16.67 -6.74
C PRO A 37 1.05 -16.06 -5.85
N HIS A 38 2.20 -15.74 -6.46
CA HIS A 38 3.25 -14.95 -5.82
C HIS A 38 2.72 -13.56 -5.39
N LEU A 39 3.45 -12.91 -4.50
CA LEU A 39 3.16 -11.53 -4.10
C LEU A 39 3.39 -10.58 -5.30
N GLU A 40 4.44 -10.80 -6.08
CA GLU A 40 4.73 -10.09 -7.33
C GLU A 40 4.25 -10.94 -8.53
N GLU A 41 3.34 -10.39 -9.34
CA GLU A 41 2.63 -11.09 -10.43
C GLU A 41 3.56 -11.65 -11.52
N ASP A 42 4.73 -11.07 -11.70
CA ASP A 42 5.70 -11.47 -12.75
C ASP A 42 6.62 -12.63 -12.34
N LEU A 43 6.47 -13.17 -11.15
CA LEU A 43 7.25 -14.32 -10.66
C LEU A 43 6.47 -15.61 -10.90
N ASN A 44 6.90 -16.44 -11.82
CA ASN A 44 6.41 -17.81 -12.11
C ASN A 44 4.90 -18.08 -11.83
N ALA A 45 4.41 -19.23 -12.15
CA ALA A 45 2.97 -19.56 -12.07
C ALA A 45 2.37 -19.56 -10.65
N GLY A 46 3.18 -19.66 -9.58
CA GLY A 46 2.70 -19.56 -8.20
C GLY A 46 3.49 -20.43 -7.20
N ILE A 47 3.06 -20.35 -5.94
CA ILE A 47 3.65 -21.09 -4.81
C ILE A 47 2.78 -22.31 -4.52
N LEU A 48 3.38 -23.50 -4.58
CA LEU A 48 2.77 -24.76 -4.16
C LEU A 48 3.28 -25.13 -2.77
N MET A 49 2.38 -25.16 -1.79
CA MET A 49 2.72 -25.51 -0.42
C MET A 49 2.18 -26.87 -0.06
N VAL A 50 3.07 -27.76 0.39
CA VAL A 50 2.75 -29.11 0.85
C VAL A 50 2.85 -29.13 2.37
N ILE A 51 1.77 -29.47 3.05
CA ILE A 51 1.76 -29.62 4.50
C ILE A 51 1.75 -31.11 4.83
N ILE A 52 2.77 -31.56 5.54
CA ILE A 52 2.95 -32.93 5.96
C ILE A 52 2.37 -33.10 7.37
N GLY A 53 1.65 -34.21 7.60
CA GLY A 53 1.11 -34.55 8.90
C GLY A 53 2.17 -35.12 9.85
N GLU A 54 1.86 -35.11 11.14
CA GLU A 54 2.72 -35.65 12.21
C GLU A 54 3.04 -37.16 12.04
N ASP A 55 2.15 -37.88 11.40
CA ASP A 55 2.26 -39.34 11.20
C ASP A 55 3.04 -39.73 9.92
N SER A 56 3.83 -38.84 9.33
CA SER A 56 4.61 -39.18 8.13
C SER A 56 5.70 -40.19 8.48
N PRO A 57 5.67 -41.40 7.87
CA PRO A 57 6.58 -42.48 8.25
C PRO A 57 8.02 -42.31 7.78
N HIS A 58 8.34 -41.21 7.11
CA HIS A 58 9.65 -40.98 6.50
C HIS A 58 10.35 -39.75 7.08
N ALA A 59 11.62 -39.90 7.44
CA ALA A 59 12.47 -38.77 7.81
C ALA A 59 12.60 -37.79 6.62
N TRP A 60 12.73 -36.51 6.92
CA TRP A 60 12.85 -35.43 5.93
C TRP A 60 13.94 -35.71 4.88
N ASP A 61 15.07 -36.27 5.30
CA ASP A 61 16.20 -36.57 4.43
C ASP A 61 15.85 -37.61 3.34
N ASP A 62 15.01 -38.62 3.66
CA ASP A 62 14.59 -39.64 2.70
C ASP A 62 13.57 -39.12 1.66
N LEU A 63 12.83 -38.06 1.98
CA LEU A 63 11.84 -37.48 1.09
C LEU A 63 12.44 -36.39 0.21
N ASN A 64 13.52 -35.74 0.63
CA ASN A 64 14.10 -34.57 -0.03
C ASN A 64 14.43 -34.84 -1.49
N ASP A 65 15.11 -35.94 -1.80
CA ASP A 65 15.48 -36.34 -3.18
C ASP A 65 14.25 -36.58 -4.07
N LYS A 66 13.16 -37.09 -3.51
CA LYS A 66 11.92 -37.35 -4.26
C LYS A 66 11.20 -36.07 -4.58
N TYR A 67 11.14 -35.16 -3.61
CA TYR A 67 10.58 -33.84 -3.84
C TYR A 67 11.38 -33.05 -4.88
N TRP A 68 12.72 -33.11 -4.83
CA TRP A 68 13.58 -32.45 -5.81
C TRP A 68 13.30 -32.91 -7.24
N LYS A 69 13.09 -34.20 -7.48
CA LYS A 69 12.73 -34.72 -8.80
C LYS A 69 11.39 -34.18 -9.30
N VAL A 70 10.42 -34.03 -8.42
CA VAL A 70 9.13 -33.40 -8.77
C VAL A 70 9.33 -31.90 -9.07
N PHE A 71 10.12 -31.19 -8.27
CA PHE A 71 10.36 -29.77 -8.46
C PHE A 71 11.10 -29.47 -9.77
N GLU A 72 12.08 -30.27 -10.12
CA GLU A 72 12.79 -30.18 -11.41
C GLU A 72 11.87 -30.45 -12.61
N ALA A 73 10.88 -31.32 -12.45
CA ALA A 73 9.90 -31.61 -13.51
C ALA A 73 8.85 -30.48 -13.70
N PHE A 74 8.67 -29.60 -12.71
CA PHE A 74 7.69 -28.50 -12.74
C PHE A 74 8.32 -27.16 -12.30
N PRO A 75 9.31 -26.65 -13.05
CA PRO A 75 10.07 -25.45 -12.66
C PRO A 75 9.24 -24.16 -12.62
N GLN A 76 8.03 -24.18 -13.18
CA GLN A 76 7.09 -23.06 -13.12
C GLN A 76 6.47 -22.87 -11.74
N PHE A 77 6.55 -23.84 -10.83
CA PHE A 77 6.05 -23.71 -9.46
C PHE A 77 7.19 -23.48 -8.47
N SER A 78 6.96 -22.59 -7.52
CA SER A 78 7.81 -22.44 -6.32
C SER A 78 7.30 -23.36 -5.23
N PHE A 79 8.05 -24.40 -4.88
CA PHE A 79 7.62 -25.39 -3.90
C PHE A 79 8.04 -25.00 -2.49
N ARG A 80 7.15 -25.27 -1.52
CA ARG A 80 7.40 -25.18 -0.08
C ARG A 80 6.80 -26.37 0.63
N ILE A 81 7.53 -26.91 1.59
CA ILE A 81 7.11 -28.07 2.36
C ILE A 81 7.24 -27.72 3.84
N PHE A 82 6.18 -27.91 4.59
CA PHE A 82 6.15 -27.60 6.01
C PHE A 82 5.47 -28.72 6.80
N ASP A 83 5.88 -28.85 8.04
CA ASP A 83 5.19 -29.63 9.04
C ASP A 83 3.93 -28.92 9.52
N ALA A 84 2.86 -29.67 9.80
CA ALA A 84 1.59 -29.10 10.23
C ALA A 84 1.69 -28.31 11.53
N ASP A 85 2.52 -28.76 12.48
CA ASP A 85 2.70 -28.07 13.75
C ASP A 85 3.54 -26.80 13.59
N TRP A 86 4.52 -26.83 12.70
CA TRP A 86 5.25 -25.62 12.32
C TRP A 86 4.28 -24.55 11.81
N VAL A 87 3.43 -24.88 10.85
CA VAL A 87 2.43 -23.94 10.29
C VAL A 87 1.51 -23.38 11.38
N LYS A 88 1.02 -24.25 12.28
CA LYS A 88 0.16 -23.81 13.41
C LYS A 88 0.87 -22.83 14.34
N ASN A 89 2.15 -23.09 14.64
CA ASN A 89 2.94 -22.23 15.52
C ASN A 89 3.27 -20.88 14.86
N GLU A 90 3.72 -20.88 13.63
CA GLU A 90 4.00 -19.66 12.87
C GLU A 90 2.74 -18.78 12.70
N LEU A 91 1.57 -19.38 12.47
CA LEU A 91 0.30 -18.65 12.46
C LEU A 91 -0.06 -18.07 13.85
N LYS A 92 0.20 -18.81 14.95
CA LYS A 92 0.06 -18.25 16.30
C LYS A 92 1.00 -17.09 16.53
N ASP A 93 2.20 -17.12 15.93
CA ASP A 93 3.21 -16.08 16.05
C ASP A 93 3.02 -14.91 15.08
N GLY A 94 2.01 -14.99 14.24
CA GLY A 94 1.61 -13.90 13.36
C GLY A 94 2.42 -13.81 12.08
N ASN A 95 2.99 -14.93 11.60
CA ASN A 95 3.69 -14.96 10.32
C ASN A 95 2.71 -14.77 9.15
N PRO A 96 2.82 -13.67 8.36
CA PRO A 96 1.88 -13.37 7.28
C PRO A 96 1.90 -14.39 6.16
N PHE A 97 3.05 -15.03 5.88
CA PHE A 97 3.20 -16.01 4.80
C PHE A 97 2.11 -17.09 4.88
N PHE A 98 1.98 -17.73 6.02
CA PHE A 98 1.00 -18.82 6.17
C PHE A 98 -0.45 -18.32 6.12
N ALA A 99 -0.72 -17.09 6.58
CA ALA A 99 -2.05 -16.52 6.49
C ALA A 99 -2.45 -16.19 5.04
N MET A 100 -1.51 -15.77 4.20
CA MET A 100 -1.74 -15.51 2.78
C MET A 100 -1.95 -16.79 1.98
N HIS A 101 -1.22 -17.85 2.31
CA HIS A 101 -1.11 -19.03 1.46
C HIS A 101 -1.91 -20.25 1.96
N CYS A 102 -2.02 -20.48 3.29
CA CYS A 102 -2.71 -21.62 3.89
C CYS A 102 -4.18 -21.32 4.23
N ASN A 103 -4.91 -20.71 3.32
CA ASN A 103 -6.34 -20.44 3.49
C ASN A 103 -7.20 -21.36 2.59
N ARG A 104 -8.50 -21.42 2.89
CA ARG A 104 -9.44 -22.30 2.18
C ARG A 104 -9.49 -22.07 0.66
N ASN A 105 -9.31 -20.81 0.21
CA ASN A 105 -9.42 -20.49 -1.20
C ASN A 105 -8.24 -21.01 -2.02
N ASN A 106 -7.10 -21.23 -1.37
CA ASN A 106 -5.87 -21.72 -1.96
C ASN A 106 -5.72 -23.26 -1.80
N LEU A 107 -6.63 -23.90 -1.08
CA LEU A 107 -6.59 -25.33 -0.82
C LEU A 107 -6.93 -26.11 -2.09
N VAL A 108 -5.97 -26.86 -2.62
CA VAL A 108 -6.12 -27.68 -3.85
C VAL A 108 -6.21 -29.18 -3.57
N TYR A 109 -5.77 -29.61 -2.39
CA TYR A 109 -5.91 -30.99 -1.91
C TYR A 109 -5.98 -31.05 -0.38
N SER A 110 -6.81 -31.95 0.14
CA SER A 110 -6.88 -32.26 1.57
C SER A 110 -7.24 -33.73 1.76
N THR A 111 -6.66 -34.40 2.79
CA THR A 111 -7.06 -35.74 3.15
C THR A 111 -8.48 -35.75 3.71
N PRO A 112 -9.27 -36.83 3.49
CA PRO A 112 -10.65 -36.90 4.03
C PRO A 112 -10.71 -36.86 5.57
N GLU A 113 -9.63 -37.21 6.23
CA GLU A 113 -9.49 -37.27 7.68
C GLU A 113 -9.10 -35.93 8.28
N SER A 114 -8.53 -35.04 7.48
CA SER A 114 -8.21 -33.68 7.94
C SER A 114 -9.49 -32.86 7.98
N ASN A 115 -10.06 -32.70 9.18
CA ASN A 115 -11.15 -31.75 9.45
C ASN A 115 -10.71 -30.26 9.29
N GLU A 116 -9.56 -29.99 8.72
CA GLU A 116 -8.96 -28.68 8.64
C GLU A 116 -9.14 -28.06 7.25
N PHE A 117 -10.28 -27.42 7.04
CA PHE A 117 -10.56 -26.61 5.83
C PHE A 117 -9.82 -25.27 5.83
N GLY A 118 -8.52 -25.28 6.07
CA GLY A 118 -7.68 -24.08 6.09
C GLY A 118 -7.27 -23.66 7.51
N TYR A 119 -5.98 -23.47 7.68
CA TYR A 119 -5.38 -23.08 8.97
C TYR A 119 -5.84 -21.69 9.46
N THR A 120 -6.33 -20.84 8.55
CA THR A 120 -6.69 -19.45 8.85
C THR A 120 -8.13 -19.27 9.33
N GLU A 121 -9.03 -20.24 9.13
CA GLU A 121 -10.46 -20.09 9.45
C GLU A 121 -10.74 -19.86 10.95
N ARG A 122 -9.90 -20.45 11.81
CA ARG A 122 -10.00 -20.32 13.27
C ARG A 122 -9.33 -19.06 13.83
N LEU A 123 -8.63 -18.31 12.99
CA LEU A 123 -7.90 -17.14 13.42
C LEU A 123 -8.80 -15.91 13.52
N LYS A 124 -8.64 -15.15 14.60
CA LYS A 124 -9.24 -13.81 14.72
C LYS A 124 -8.37 -12.82 13.94
N GLY A 125 -8.72 -12.53 12.68
CA GLY A 125 -7.92 -11.72 11.76
C GLY A 125 -7.35 -10.43 12.38
N LYS A 126 -8.18 -9.63 13.10
CA LYS A 126 -7.68 -8.41 13.78
C LYS A 126 -6.57 -8.69 14.81
N ARG A 127 -6.70 -9.78 15.58
CA ARG A 127 -5.69 -10.16 16.58
C ARG A 127 -4.41 -10.65 15.91
N PHE A 128 -4.56 -11.42 14.84
CA PHE A 128 -3.44 -11.89 14.03
C PHE A 128 -2.64 -10.73 13.45
N LEU A 129 -3.31 -9.81 12.74
CA LEU A 129 -2.67 -8.65 12.12
C LEU A 129 -1.98 -7.73 13.14
N LYS A 130 -2.58 -7.54 14.31
CA LYS A 130 -1.93 -6.81 15.40
C LYS A 130 -0.64 -7.50 15.85
N LYS A 131 -0.66 -8.84 15.96
CA LYS A 131 0.51 -9.62 16.36
C LYS A 131 1.60 -9.59 15.29
N ALA A 132 1.24 -9.76 14.01
CA ALA A 132 2.16 -9.66 12.88
C ALA A 132 2.90 -8.32 12.85
N LYS A 133 2.15 -7.21 12.97
CA LYS A 133 2.74 -5.86 13.03
C LYS A 133 3.62 -5.65 14.28
N TYR A 134 3.21 -6.17 15.42
CA TYR A 134 4.00 -6.08 16.64
C TYR A 134 5.33 -6.83 16.50
N GLN A 135 5.29 -8.04 15.96
CA GLN A 135 6.48 -8.85 15.73
C GLN A 135 7.45 -8.13 14.78
N TYR A 136 6.98 -7.69 13.63
CA TYR A 136 7.78 -6.95 12.65
C TYR A 136 8.40 -5.68 13.25
N ASN A 137 7.63 -4.86 13.97
CA ASN A 137 8.16 -3.64 14.61
C ASN A 137 9.18 -3.95 15.73
N SER A 138 9.05 -5.08 16.42
CA SER A 138 10.01 -5.53 17.42
C SER A 138 11.36 -5.88 16.79
N GLU A 139 11.36 -6.52 15.64
CA GLU A 139 12.54 -6.88 14.86
C GLU A 139 13.21 -5.64 14.24
N ASP A 140 12.40 -4.72 13.68
CA ASP A 140 12.91 -3.43 13.16
C ASP A 140 13.59 -2.60 14.26
N HIS A 141 13.10 -2.66 15.50
CA HIS A 141 13.74 -2.01 16.65
C HIS A 141 15.12 -2.60 16.95
N ALA A 142 15.30 -3.90 16.84
CA ALA A 142 16.61 -4.55 17.02
C ALA A 142 17.59 -4.10 15.93
N ALA A 143 17.17 -4.03 14.68
CA ALA A 143 17.96 -3.50 13.57
C ALA A 143 18.33 -2.01 13.78
N PHE A 144 17.43 -1.21 14.33
CA PHE A 144 17.69 0.19 14.68
C PHE A 144 18.80 0.35 15.73
N ILE A 145 18.79 -0.47 16.78
CA ILE A 145 19.84 -0.45 17.82
C ILE A 145 21.21 -0.77 17.21
N LEU A 146 21.29 -1.75 16.33
CA LEU A 146 22.51 -2.05 15.59
C LEU A 146 22.99 -0.85 14.77
N GLY A 147 22.07 -0.11 14.13
CA GLY A 147 22.38 1.08 13.34
C GLY A 147 23.01 2.23 14.13
N ILE A 148 22.67 2.39 15.42
CA ILE A 148 23.32 3.39 16.29
C ILE A 148 24.82 3.09 16.46
N ASN A 149 25.18 1.83 16.55
CA ASN A 149 26.58 1.41 16.73
C ASN A 149 27.43 1.74 15.50
N VAL A 150 26.90 1.74 14.27
CA VAL A 150 27.63 2.15 13.07
C VAL A 150 28.22 3.55 13.23
N LYS A 151 27.39 4.52 13.62
CA LYS A 151 27.83 5.93 13.82
C LYS A 151 28.90 6.06 14.89
N PHE A 152 28.85 5.23 15.92
CA PHE A 152 29.88 5.20 16.96
C PHE A 152 31.22 4.77 16.38
N TYR A 153 31.27 3.65 15.65
CA TYR A 153 32.50 3.14 15.04
C TYR A 153 33.05 4.06 13.94
N VAL A 154 32.20 4.66 13.12
CA VAL A 154 32.60 5.65 12.11
C VAL A 154 33.30 6.86 12.77
N ARG A 155 32.75 7.39 13.87
CA ARG A 155 33.40 8.49 14.63
C ARG A 155 34.75 8.09 15.21
N GLY A 156 34.87 6.84 15.64
CA GLY A 156 36.13 6.26 16.12
C GLY A 156 37.10 5.88 15.00
N LYS A 157 36.74 6.04 13.72
CA LYS A 157 37.49 5.58 12.54
C LYS A 157 37.75 4.07 12.51
N ASP A 158 36.93 3.30 13.22
CA ASP A 158 36.94 1.84 13.19
C ASP A 158 35.99 1.34 12.08
N TYR A 159 36.44 1.48 10.84
CA TYR A 159 35.62 1.14 9.67
C TYR A 159 35.37 -0.37 9.54
N LEU A 160 36.27 -1.22 10.09
CA LEU A 160 36.05 -2.67 10.10
C LEU A 160 34.84 -3.05 10.93
N GLN A 161 34.74 -2.52 12.17
CA GLN A 161 33.58 -2.77 13.02
C GLN A 161 32.31 -2.13 12.45
N ALA A 162 32.40 -0.95 11.83
CA ALA A 162 31.27 -0.31 11.15
C ALA A 162 30.73 -1.19 10.01
N ALA A 163 31.62 -1.73 9.15
CA ALA A 163 31.25 -2.64 8.06
C ALA A 163 30.63 -3.95 8.56
N TYR A 164 31.20 -4.52 9.64
CA TYR A 164 30.66 -5.71 10.29
C TYR A 164 29.22 -5.49 10.77
N ILE A 165 28.96 -4.38 11.47
CA ILE A 165 27.62 -4.05 11.96
C ILE A 165 26.65 -3.82 10.79
N LEU A 166 27.08 -3.15 9.72
CA LEU A 166 26.25 -2.97 8.51
C LEU A 166 25.93 -4.29 7.84
N HIS A 167 26.90 -5.20 7.73
CA HIS A 167 26.66 -6.55 7.24
C HIS A 167 25.60 -7.26 8.09
N GLN A 168 25.70 -7.23 9.43
CA GLN A 168 24.71 -7.85 10.31
C GLN A 168 23.31 -7.22 10.14
N ASN A 169 23.24 -5.89 9.98
CA ASN A 169 21.98 -5.19 9.73
C ASN A 169 21.33 -5.62 8.42
N ILE A 170 22.08 -5.63 7.32
CA ILE A 170 21.58 -6.05 6.01
C ILE A 170 21.13 -7.51 6.05
N ARG A 171 21.95 -8.38 6.65
CA ARG A 171 21.62 -9.78 6.83
C ARG A 171 20.31 -9.95 7.60
N TRP A 172 20.13 -9.22 8.69
CA TRP A 172 18.93 -9.30 9.50
C TRP A 172 17.67 -8.85 8.74
N LEU A 173 17.75 -7.76 7.97
CA LEU A 173 16.65 -7.30 7.10
C LEU A 173 16.25 -8.36 6.08
N LEU A 174 17.22 -9.04 5.46
CA LEU A 174 16.95 -10.11 4.50
C LEU A 174 16.40 -11.37 5.18
N VAL A 175 16.83 -11.71 6.40
CA VAL A 175 16.25 -12.79 7.21
C VAL A 175 14.80 -12.51 7.56
N GLU A 176 14.50 -11.29 7.97
CA GLU A 176 13.12 -10.87 8.28
C GLU A 176 12.23 -10.94 7.03
N ALA A 177 12.75 -10.48 5.87
CA ALA A 177 12.06 -10.64 4.59
C ALA A 177 11.82 -12.11 4.24
N SER A 178 12.81 -12.99 4.48
CA SER A 178 12.67 -14.43 4.28
C SER A 178 11.48 -14.99 5.06
N ARG A 179 11.32 -14.62 6.32
CA ARG A 179 10.23 -15.10 7.17
C ARG A 179 8.85 -14.84 6.58
N PHE A 180 8.56 -13.61 6.17
CA PHE A 180 7.21 -13.27 5.70
C PHE A 180 7.00 -13.50 4.19
N LEU A 181 8.07 -13.69 3.41
CA LEU A 181 7.99 -14.03 1.98
C LEU A 181 8.02 -15.53 1.71
N THR A 182 8.70 -16.30 2.55
CA THR A 182 8.95 -17.73 2.29
C THR A 182 8.42 -18.66 3.37
N GLY A 183 8.04 -18.13 4.53
CA GLY A 183 7.63 -18.90 5.70
C GLY A 183 8.78 -19.48 6.53
N GLU A 184 10.03 -19.24 6.14
CA GLU A 184 11.22 -19.82 6.76
C GLU A 184 12.18 -18.76 7.29
N TRP A 185 12.92 -19.11 8.34
CA TRP A 185 14.03 -18.34 8.86
C TRP A 185 15.33 -18.87 8.27
N LEU A 186 15.70 -18.42 7.07
CA LEU A 186 17.01 -18.75 6.53
C LEU A 186 18.05 -17.80 7.13
N VAL A 187 18.98 -18.31 7.91
CA VAL A 187 20.09 -17.55 8.48
C VAL A 187 21.40 -18.02 7.84
N ALA A 188 21.75 -17.45 6.70
CA ALA A 188 23.05 -17.64 6.07
C ALA A 188 24.04 -16.57 6.54
N HIS A 189 25.34 -16.88 6.55
CA HIS A 189 26.39 -15.90 6.87
C HIS A 189 26.67 -14.97 5.69
N GLU A 190 26.60 -15.46 4.48
CA GLU A 190 26.85 -14.72 3.25
C GLU A 190 25.58 -14.01 2.77
N LEU A 191 25.72 -12.74 2.46
CA LEU A 191 24.61 -11.90 1.99
C LEU A 191 24.05 -12.36 0.64
N GLU A 192 24.89 -12.92 -0.24
CA GLU A 192 24.47 -13.45 -1.55
C GLU A 192 23.49 -14.62 -1.40
N ILE A 193 23.74 -15.52 -0.43
CA ILE A 193 22.85 -16.65 -0.18
C ILE A 193 21.49 -16.15 0.31
N GLN A 194 21.49 -15.16 1.21
CA GLN A 194 20.27 -14.52 1.69
C GLN A 194 19.52 -13.80 0.54
N GLN A 195 20.23 -13.00 -0.24
CA GLN A 195 19.68 -12.30 -1.40
C GLN A 195 19.06 -13.27 -2.41
N LYS A 196 19.78 -14.33 -2.76
CA LYS A 196 19.30 -15.36 -3.70
C LYS A 196 18.05 -16.07 -3.18
N HIS A 197 17.96 -16.26 -1.87
CA HIS A 197 16.79 -16.89 -1.26
C HIS A 197 15.55 -15.98 -1.36
N VAL A 198 15.61 -14.74 -0.88
CA VAL A 198 14.48 -13.82 -0.93
C VAL A 198 14.19 -13.31 -2.34
N GLY A 199 15.19 -13.27 -3.19
CA GLY A 199 15.10 -12.84 -4.59
C GLY A 199 14.21 -13.74 -5.47
N ARG A 200 13.94 -14.97 -5.03
CA ARG A 200 12.96 -15.86 -5.69
C ARG A 200 11.52 -15.39 -5.46
N TYR A 201 11.29 -14.50 -4.50
CA TYR A 201 9.98 -14.01 -4.06
C TYR A 201 9.81 -12.50 -4.25
N SER A 202 10.90 -11.79 -4.51
CA SER A 202 10.91 -10.37 -4.83
C SER A 202 12.01 -10.02 -5.82
N LYS A 203 11.63 -9.47 -6.97
CA LYS A 203 12.57 -8.98 -8.01
C LYS A 203 13.44 -7.84 -7.50
N ALA A 204 12.89 -6.98 -6.65
CA ALA A 204 13.62 -5.89 -6.06
C ALA A 204 14.71 -6.40 -5.11
N LEU A 205 14.38 -7.32 -4.20
CA LEU A 205 15.36 -7.90 -3.28
C LEU A 205 16.37 -8.82 -3.99
N ALA A 206 16.01 -9.39 -5.15
CA ALA A 206 16.97 -10.11 -6.00
C ALA A 206 18.12 -9.21 -6.49
N LYS A 207 17.89 -7.90 -6.55
CA LYS A 207 18.86 -6.87 -6.95
C LYS A 207 19.35 -6.03 -5.77
N SER A 208 19.29 -6.54 -4.54
CA SER A 208 19.83 -5.86 -3.36
C SER A 208 21.28 -5.47 -3.55
N PHE A 209 22.07 -6.38 -4.13
CA PHE A 209 23.38 -6.11 -4.70
C PHE A 209 23.36 -6.57 -6.15
N ASP A 210 23.53 -5.65 -7.07
CA ASP A 210 23.54 -5.96 -8.49
C ASP A 210 24.89 -6.59 -8.88
N THR A 211 24.84 -7.86 -9.28
CA THR A 211 26.04 -8.63 -9.65
C THR A 211 26.71 -8.16 -10.95
N GLU A 212 25.99 -7.38 -11.78
CA GLU A 212 26.52 -6.79 -13.00
C GLU A 212 27.22 -5.44 -12.72
N ASN A 213 26.99 -4.85 -11.55
CA ASN A 213 27.60 -3.59 -11.13
C ASN A 213 28.86 -3.86 -10.29
N ALA A 214 30.01 -3.48 -10.81
CA ALA A 214 31.33 -3.71 -10.19
C ALA A 214 31.45 -3.03 -8.79
N GLU A 215 30.88 -1.85 -8.60
CA GLU A 215 30.90 -1.12 -7.33
C GLU A 215 30.05 -1.85 -6.26
N GLU A 216 28.87 -2.34 -6.65
CA GLU A 216 28.00 -3.09 -5.74
C GLU A 216 28.58 -4.46 -5.39
N MET A 217 29.21 -5.14 -6.35
CA MET A 217 29.95 -6.38 -6.10
C MET A 217 31.14 -6.17 -5.16
N LYS A 218 31.90 -5.09 -5.35
CA LYS A 218 32.97 -4.72 -4.43
C LYS A 218 32.45 -4.49 -3.02
N LEU A 219 31.33 -3.75 -2.89
CA LEU A 219 30.69 -3.49 -1.60
C LEU A 219 30.28 -4.79 -0.92
N LEU A 220 29.62 -5.69 -1.63
CA LEU A 220 29.18 -7.00 -1.13
C LEU A 220 30.37 -7.84 -0.63
N VAL A 221 31.45 -7.93 -1.43
CA VAL A 221 32.67 -8.66 -1.07
C VAL A 221 33.31 -8.08 0.19
N VAL A 222 33.41 -6.75 0.28
CA VAL A 222 33.99 -6.08 1.45
C VAL A 222 33.14 -6.31 2.71
N LEU A 223 31.82 -6.25 2.63
CA LEU A 223 30.92 -6.52 3.76
C LEU A 223 31.06 -7.97 4.25
N ASN A 224 31.06 -8.95 3.34
CA ASN A 224 31.26 -10.36 3.71
C ASN A 224 32.65 -10.60 4.32
N ALA A 225 33.72 -10.01 3.72
CA ALA A 225 35.07 -10.10 4.26
C ALA A 225 35.20 -9.47 5.64
N ALA A 226 34.59 -8.32 5.88
CA ALA A 226 34.57 -7.69 7.21
C ALA A 226 33.89 -8.58 8.24
N CYS A 227 32.77 -9.21 7.89
CA CYS A 227 32.09 -10.18 8.75
C CYS A 227 33.01 -11.36 9.09
N TYR A 228 33.65 -11.93 8.08
CA TYR A 228 34.54 -13.08 8.26
C TYR A 228 35.78 -12.73 9.09
N THR A 229 36.37 -11.56 8.86
CA THR A 229 37.53 -11.05 9.64
C THR A 229 37.19 -10.88 11.10
N VAL A 230 36.08 -10.24 11.45
CA VAL A 230 35.71 -10.01 12.86
C VAL A 230 35.39 -11.33 13.57
N GLN A 231 34.80 -12.29 12.87
CA GLN A 231 34.44 -13.58 13.49
C GLN A 231 35.61 -14.56 13.62
N ASN A 232 36.56 -14.55 12.67
CA ASN A 232 37.59 -15.58 12.57
C ASN A 232 39.03 -15.04 12.70
N GLY A 233 39.21 -13.72 12.83
CA GLY A 233 40.54 -13.13 13.04
C GLY A 233 41.47 -13.13 11.84
N HIS A 234 40.90 -13.05 10.62
CA HIS A 234 41.68 -12.94 9.39
C HIS A 234 42.15 -11.52 9.09
N ASP A 235 43.00 -11.36 8.07
CA ASP A 235 43.45 -10.05 7.61
C ASP A 235 42.27 -9.16 7.20
N ALA A 236 42.27 -7.93 7.69
CA ALA A 236 41.18 -6.99 7.44
C ALA A 236 41.24 -6.49 5.99
N PRO A 237 40.11 -6.44 5.27
CA PRO A 237 40.06 -5.77 3.98
C PRO A 237 40.30 -4.25 4.15
N GLU A 238 40.76 -3.59 3.12
CA GLU A 238 40.83 -2.13 3.10
C GLU A 238 39.40 -1.54 3.02
N ILE A 239 39.00 -0.82 4.06
CA ILE A 239 37.65 -0.24 4.17
C ILE A 239 37.79 1.27 4.30
N THR A 240 37.16 2.00 3.37
CA THR A 240 37.15 3.46 3.35
C THR A 240 35.82 4.01 3.88
N LEU A 241 35.79 5.29 4.21
CA LEU A 241 34.57 5.97 4.64
C LEU A 241 33.50 5.92 3.54
N GLU A 242 33.88 6.09 2.27
CA GLU A 242 32.97 6.05 1.13
C GLU A 242 32.28 4.67 0.99
N LEU A 243 33.01 3.58 1.29
CA LEU A 243 32.41 2.23 1.32
C LEU A 243 31.39 2.09 2.45
N ILE A 244 31.64 2.69 3.60
CA ILE A 244 30.67 2.68 4.73
C ILE A 244 29.41 3.49 4.36
N GLU A 245 29.57 4.67 3.76
CA GLU A 245 28.44 5.50 3.30
C GLU A 245 27.61 4.78 2.23
N ALA A 246 28.27 4.12 1.27
CA ALA A 246 27.60 3.30 0.26
C ALA A 246 26.84 2.13 0.90
N ALA A 247 27.42 1.47 1.91
CA ALA A 247 26.77 0.39 2.65
C ALA A 247 25.56 0.89 3.47
N GLU A 248 25.65 2.07 4.09
CA GLU A 248 24.52 2.68 4.77
C GLU A 248 23.37 3.02 3.81
N ALA A 249 23.67 3.59 2.66
CA ALA A 249 22.67 3.88 1.61
C ALA A 249 22.01 2.59 1.11
N LYS A 250 22.78 1.54 0.89
CA LYS A 250 22.29 0.23 0.45
C LYS A 250 21.40 -0.42 1.52
N LYS A 251 21.83 -0.39 2.78
CA LYS A 251 21.03 -0.88 3.92
C LYS A 251 19.68 -0.15 4.00
N GLU A 252 19.67 1.17 3.86
CA GLU A 252 18.45 1.96 3.92
C GLU A 252 17.50 1.63 2.77
N TRP A 253 18.03 1.46 1.55
CA TRP A 253 17.23 1.02 0.42
C TRP A 253 16.59 -0.36 0.65
N ILE A 254 17.38 -1.34 1.15
CA ILE A 254 16.87 -2.68 1.48
C ILE A 254 15.78 -2.58 2.57
N ARG A 255 15.99 -1.78 3.61
CA ARG A 255 15.01 -1.56 4.67
C ARG A 255 13.67 -1.02 4.13
N MET A 256 13.73 -0.01 3.25
CA MET A 256 12.53 0.56 2.65
C MET A 256 11.77 -0.47 1.80
N GLU A 257 12.49 -1.32 1.08
CA GLU A 257 11.89 -2.36 0.25
C GLU A 257 11.28 -3.49 1.09
N VAL A 258 11.95 -3.93 2.13
CA VAL A 258 11.44 -4.92 3.08
C VAL A 258 10.16 -4.41 3.77
N ASP A 259 10.14 -3.14 4.19
CA ASP A 259 8.97 -2.49 4.79
C ASP A 259 7.80 -2.39 3.80
N ARG A 260 8.07 -2.06 2.54
CA ARG A 260 7.06 -2.06 1.46
C ARG A 260 6.43 -3.45 1.28
N LEU A 261 7.27 -4.49 1.15
CA LEU A 261 6.82 -5.87 0.97
C LEU A 261 6.03 -6.38 2.18
N PHE A 262 6.48 -6.06 3.40
CA PHE A 262 5.73 -6.44 4.61
C PHE A 262 4.34 -5.80 4.64
N LYS A 263 4.22 -4.50 4.28
CA LYS A 263 2.93 -3.82 4.17
C LYS A 263 2.02 -4.48 3.14
N GLU A 264 2.55 -4.90 2.00
CA GLU A 264 1.80 -5.66 0.99
C GLU A 264 1.31 -7.01 1.53
N CYS A 265 2.18 -7.77 2.22
CA CYS A 265 1.78 -9.01 2.88
C CYS A 265 0.63 -8.79 3.88
N ILE A 266 0.71 -7.75 4.69
CA ILE A 266 -0.36 -7.40 5.64
C ILE A 266 -1.67 -7.05 4.93
N CYS A 267 -1.60 -6.29 3.84
CA CYS A 267 -2.79 -5.97 3.03
C CYS A 267 -3.42 -7.23 2.44
N ARG A 268 -2.61 -8.15 1.91
CA ARG A 268 -3.09 -9.43 1.38
C ARG A 268 -3.69 -10.32 2.48
N CYS A 269 -3.07 -10.40 3.66
CA CYS A 269 -3.67 -11.09 4.81
C CYS A 269 -5.03 -10.51 5.19
N GLN A 270 -5.18 -9.18 5.19
CA GLN A 270 -6.47 -8.51 5.45
C GLN A 270 -7.53 -8.95 4.44
N TYR A 271 -7.15 -8.99 3.17
CA TYR A 271 -8.01 -9.48 2.10
C TYR A 271 -8.45 -10.93 2.31
N GLU A 272 -7.51 -11.84 2.58
CA GLU A 272 -7.82 -13.26 2.78
C GLU A 272 -8.72 -13.49 4.02
N PHE A 273 -8.46 -12.81 5.13
CA PHE A 273 -9.33 -12.88 6.33
C PHE A 273 -10.73 -12.33 6.12
N SER A 274 -10.91 -11.39 5.20
CA SER A 274 -12.23 -10.87 4.86
C SER A 274 -12.97 -11.77 3.89
N ARG A 275 -12.23 -12.37 2.94
CA ARG A 275 -12.78 -13.33 1.97
C ARG A 275 -13.29 -14.62 2.62
N SER A 276 -12.62 -15.11 3.65
CA SER A 276 -13.03 -16.33 4.37
C SER A 276 -14.35 -16.19 5.13
N LYS A 277 -14.82 -14.96 5.39
CA LYS A 277 -16.09 -14.70 6.10
C LYS A 277 -17.32 -14.66 5.20
N ASN A 278 -17.14 -14.48 3.90
CA ASN A 278 -18.22 -14.44 2.92
C ASN A 278 -17.93 -15.46 1.80
N PRO A 279 -18.56 -16.64 1.78
CA PRO A 279 -18.42 -17.59 0.67
C PRO A 279 -18.88 -16.91 -0.62
N LEU A 280 -18.03 -16.97 -1.64
CA LEU A 280 -18.21 -16.34 -2.93
C LEU A 280 -19.54 -16.72 -3.59
N ILE A 281 -20.42 -15.76 -3.75
CA ILE A 281 -21.30 -15.71 -4.91
C ILE A 281 -20.38 -15.43 -6.10
N ALA A 282 -20.46 -16.25 -7.16
CA ALA A 282 -19.71 -16.04 -8.39
C ALA A 282 -19.94 -14.60 -8.86
N ILE A 283 -18.89 -13.79 -8.80
CA ILE A 283 -19.00 -12.36 -9.08
C ILE A 283 -18.65 -12.17 -10.55
N ASP A 284 -19.55 -11.52 -11.24
CA ASP A 284 -19.32 -10.97 -12.55
C ASP A 284 -18.14 -9.97 -12.46
N GLU A 285 -16.93 -10.46 -12.75
CA GLU A 285 -15.67 -9.68 -12.68
C GLU A 285 -15.60 -8.56 -13.74
N SER A 286 -16.58 -8.51 -14.64
CA SER A 286 -16.68 -7.46 -15.65
C SER A 286 -17.14 -6.11 -15.09
N ASN A 287 -17.73 -6.07 -13.88
CA ASN A 287 -18.26 -4.84 -13.30
C ASN A 287 -17.33 -4.23 -12.23
N PRO A 288 -16.63 -3.13 -12.53
CA PRO A 288 -15.69 -2.48 -11.63
C PRO A 288 -16.30 -2.07 -10.27
N LEU A 289 -17.54 -1.61 -10.26
CA LEU A 289 -18.22 -1.21 -9.01
C LEU A 289 -18.42 -2.37 -8.05
N LYS A 290 -18.65 -3.58 -8.56
CA LYS A 290 -18.74 -4.78 -7.73
C LYS A 290 -17.39 -5.13 -7.09
N ILE A 291 -16.29 -5.00 -7.84
CA ILE A 291 -14.93 -5.21 -7.35
C ILE A 291 -14.62 -4.19 -6.24
N ILE A 292 -14.86 -2.91 -6.50
CA ILE A 292 -14.64 -1.81 -5.54
C ILE A 292 -15.46 -2.03 -4.28
N THR A 293 -16.75 -2.35 -4.41
CA THR A 293 -17.65 -2.61 -3.27
C THR A 293 -17.14 -3.77 -2.42
N ARG A 294 -16.71 -4.86 -3.05
CA ARG A 294 -16.11 -6.01 -2.38
C ARG A 294 -14.85 -5.61 -1.60
N ILE A 295 -13.95 -4.87 -2.21
CA ILE A 295 -12.72 -4.40 -1.55
C ILE A 295 -13.10 -3.55 -0.31
N ILE A 296 -14.04 -2.62 -0.45
CA ILE A 296 -14.50 -1.78 0.66
C ILE A 296 -15.09 -2.61 1.79
N THR A 297 -16.06 -3.49 1.49
CA THR A 297 -16.74 -4.30 2.50
C THR A 297 -15.82 -5.32 3.16
N ASN A 298 -14.78 -5.76 2.47
CA ASN A 298 -13.75 -6.64 3.02
C ASN A 298 -12.76 -5.89 3.92
N THR A 299 -12.47 -4.62 3.60
CA THR A 299 -11.51 -3.82 4.36
C THR A 299 -12.13 -3.22 5.62
N VAL A 300 -13.41 -2.82 5.56
CA VAL A 300 -14.11 -2.17 6.68
C VAL A 300 -15.44 -2.82 6.98
N SER A 301 -15.89 -2.70 8.25
CA SER A 301 -17.26 -3.06 8.62
C SER A 301 -18.23 -1.96 8.13
N ALA A 302 -18.49 -1.99 6.81
CA ALA A 302 -19.39 -1.04 6.18
C ALA A 302 -20.85 -1.33 6.55
N SER A 303 -21.61 -0.30 6.90
CA SER A 303 -23.08 -0.36 7.06
C SER A 303 -23.77 -0.06 5.73
N ALA A 304 -23.21 0.83 4.93
CA ALA A 304 -23.65 1.12 3.56
C ALA A 304 -22.49 1.66 2.70
N VAL A 305 -22.56 1.44 1.39
CA VAL A 305 -21.63 1.94 0.39
C VAL A 305 -22.41 2.55 -0.75
N TYR A 306 -22.11 3.81 -1.06
CA TYR A 306 -22.68 4.55 -2.19
C TYR A 306 -21.59 4.95 -3.17
N CYS A 307 -21.87 4.88 -4.47
CA CYS A 307 -21.11 5.57 -5.50
C CYS A 307 -21.82 6.88 -5.83
N PHE A 308 -21.16 8.01 -5.60
CA PHE A 308 -21.77 9.32 -5.84
C PHE A 308 -21.21 10.04 -7.09
N GLY A 309 -20.31 9.37 -7.80
CA GLY A 309 -19.83 9.86 -9.09
C GLY A 309 -18.71 9.02 -9.67
N GLN A 310 -18.46 9.26 -10.95
CA GLN A 310 -17.35 8.67 -11.69
C GLN A 310 -16.84 9.65 -12.74
N ARG A 311 -15.56 9.50 -13.11
CA ARG A 311 -14.96 10.22 -14.24
C ARG A 311 -13.99 9.34 -15.00
N THR A 312 -13.89 9.56 -16.30
CA THR A 312 -12.90 8.90 -17.16
C THR A 312 -11.60 9.69 -17.16
N ILE A 313 -10.48 9.00 -17.02
CA ILE A 313 -9.13 9.56 -17.07
C ILE A 313 -8.41 8.92 -18.25
N ASN A 314 -8.06 9.72 -19.25
CA ASN A 314 -7.23 9.27 -20.37
C ASN A 314 -5.76 9.33 -19.92
N LYS A 315 -5.09 8.19 -19.88
CA LYS A 315 -3.65 8.09 -19.60
C LYS A 315 -2.94 7.76 -20.91
N SER A 316 -1.95 8.57 -21.27
CA SER A 316 -1.03 8.25 -22.37
C SER A 316 0.27 7.72 -21.78
N ALA A 317 0.71 6.54 -22.21
CA ALA A 317 2.05 6.02 -21.96
C ALA A 317 2.87 6.09 -23.24
N VAL A 318 4.07 6.69 -23.15
CA VAL A 318 5.01 6.71 -24.28
C VAL A 318 5.96 5.54 -24.09
N SER A 319 5.95 4.59 -25.04
CA SER A 319 6.95 3.51 -25.10
C SER A 319 8.10 3.94 -26.00
N THR A 320 9.33 3.81 -25.53
CA THR A 320 10.55 4.05 -26.32
C THR A 320 10.97 2.84 -27.14
N ILE A 321 10.27 1.71 -27.00
CA ILE A 321 10.67 0.41 -27.60
C ILE A 321 9.69 -0.02 -28.71
N LEU A 322 8.47 0.52 -28.74
CA LEU A 322 7.46 0.18 -29.74
C LEU A 322 7.30 1.31 -30.75
N ASP A 323 7.25 0.96 -32.04
CA ASP A 323 7.12 1.91 -33.16
C ASP A 323 5.77 2.65 -33.19
N ASP A 324 4.71 2.09 -32.55
CA ASP A 324 3.42 2.77 -32.31
C ASP A 324 3.39 3.34 -30.86
N ASN A 325 3.83 4.58 -30.75
CA ASN A 325 4.32 5.19 -29.53
C ASN A 325 3.28 5.68 -28.51
N ASN A 326 1.97 5.53 -28.76
CA ASN A 326 0.94 6.06 -27.86
C ASN A 326 -0.06 4.97 -27.46
N LEU A 327 0.23 4.29 -26.36
CA LEU A 327 -0.76 3.47 -25.67
C LEU A 327 -1.68 4.40 -24.86
N ASN A 328 -2.88 4.64 -25.37
CA ASN A 328 -3.91 5.35 -24.62
C ASN A 328 -4.68 4.35 -23.78
N PHE A 329 -4.61 4.48 -22.45
CA PHE A 329 -5.39 3.70 -21.53
C PHE A 329 -6.52 4.56 -20.96
N GLU A 330 -7.75 4.11 -21.08
CA GLU A 330 -8.86 4.66 -20.32
C GLU A 330 -8.88 4.05 -18.92
N SER A 331 -8.86 4.91 -17.92
CA SER A 331 -9.02 4.55 -16.52
C SER A 331 -10.23 5.28 -15.97
N THR A 332 -11.06 4.58 -15.19
CA THR A 332 -12.22 5.19 -14.54
C THR A 332 -11.93 5.46 -13.09
N HIS A 333 -12.18 6.68 -12.64
CA HIS A 333 -12.10 7.08 -11.24
C HIS A 333 -13.49 7.12 -10.62
N TYR A 334 -13.69 6.45 -9.48
CA TYR A 334 -14.96 6.38 -8.78
C TYR A 334 -14.90 7.14 -7.45
N TYR A 335 -15.98 7.84 -7.11
CA TYR A 335 -16.16 8.55 -5.85
C TYR A 335 -17.10 7.76 -4.95
N MET A 336 -16.56 7.23 -3.85
CA MET A 336 -17.28 6.32 -2.98
C MET A 336 -17.55 6.97 -1.63
N PHE A 337 -18.77 6.83 -1.13
CA PHE A 337 -19.15 7.23 0.21
C PHE A 337 -19.48 5.98 1.04
N VAL A 338 -18.78 5.82 2.16
CA VAL A 338 -18.85 4.62 2.98
C VAL A 338 -19.26 4.97 4.40
N ILE A 339 -20.35 4.38 4.85
CA ILE A 339 -20.81 4.47 6.25
C ILE A 339 -20.26 3.27 7.01
N VAL A 340 -19.43 3.52 8.03
CA VAL A 340 -18.72 2.49 8.80
C VAL A 340 -19.17 2.45 10.26
N LYS A 341 -19.05 1.28 10.91
CA LYS A 341 -19.31 1.12 12.34
C LYS A 341 -18.24 1.75 13.23
N GLY A 342 -16.99 1.80 12.75
CA GLY A 342 -15.85 2.40 13.44
C GLY A 342 -14.86 2.99 12.43
N PHE A 343 -14.34 4.18 12.70
CA PHE A 343 -13.43 4.90 11.81
C PHE A 343 -11.96 4.59 12.14
N GLN A 344 -11.13 4.37 11.10
CA GLN A 344 -9.68 4.28 11.16
C GLN A 344 -9.09 5.18 10.06
N ALA A 345 -8.14 6.02 10.42
CA ALA A 345 -7.64 7.10 9.54
C ALA A 345 -6.98 6.61 8.24
N ASP A 346 -6.20 5.51 8.31
CA ASP A 346 -5.37 5.05 7.19
C ASP A 346 -6.11 4.16 6.17
N VAL A 347 -7.36 3.83 6.43
CA VAL A 347 -8.13 2.87 5.63
C VAL A 347 -8.51 3.37 4.23
N PRO A 348 -8.87 4.65 4.00
CA PRO A 348 -9.18 5.13 2.64
C PRO A 348 -8.01 4.95 1.67
N GLY A 349 -6.78 5.22 2.11
CA GLY A 349 -5.58 5.01 1.30
C GLY A 349 -5.34 3.54 0.95
N ASN A 350 -5.55 2.64 1.90
CA ASN A 350 -5.41 1.20 1.68
C ASN A 350 -6.46 0.66 0.69
N ILE A 351 -7.70 1.16 0.75
CA ILE A 351 -8.75 0.80 -0.21
C ILE A 351 -8.37 1.30 -1.60
N ALA A 352 -7.93 2.55 -1.73
CA ALA A 352 -7.54 3.13 -3.02
C ALA A 352 -6.38 2.34 -3.66
N TYR A 353 -5.38 1.96 -2.86
CA TYR A 353 -4.27 1.11 -3.31
C TYR A 353 -4.78 -0.26 -3.79
N SER A 354 -5.59 -0.95 -2.99
CA SER A 354 -6.12 -2.29 -3.33
C SER A 354 -7.00 -2.27 -4.59
N VAL A 355 -7.79 -1.22 -4.80
CA VAL A 355 -8.59 -1.06 -6.03
C VAL A 355 -7.69 -0.92 -7.24
N LYS A 356 -6.69 -0.04 -7.16
CA LYS A 356 -5.73 0.19 -8.23
C LYS A 356 -5.03 -1.10 -8.63
N GLU A 357 -4.54 -1.87 -7.65
CA GLU A 357 -3.84 -3.13 -7.84
C GLU A 357 -4.75 -4.21 -8.44
N GLN A 358 -5.94 -4.47 -7.85
CA GLN A 358 -6.84 -5.53 -8.32
C GLN A 358 -7.52 -5.23 -9.66
N THR A 359 -7.48 -3.99 -10.13
CA THR A 359 -8.01 -3.60 -11.43
C THR A 359 -6.92 -3.33 -12.46
N ALA A 360 -5.66 -3.66 -12.17
CA ALA A 360 -4.49 -3.38 -13.02
C ALA A 360 -4.50 -1.93 -13.54
N ASP A 361 -4.59 -0.95 -12.64
CA ASP A 361 -4.66 0.49 -12.92
C ASP A 361 -5.86 0.96 -13.78
N ARG A 362 -6.79 0.07 -14.13
CA ARG A 362 -8.00 0.44 -14.93
C ARG A 362 -9.00 1.23 -14.09
N CYS A 363 -8.99 1.07 -12.77
CA CYS A 363 -9.86 1.81 -11.86
C CYS A 363 -9.07 2.43 -10.73
N THR A 364 -9.48 3.64 -10.33
CA THR A 364 -9.02 4.31 -9.13
C THR A 364 -10.21 4.78 -8.31
N VAL A 365 -10.03 5.08 -7.02
CA VAL A 365 -11.14 5.43 -6.14
C VAL A 365 -10.75 6.49 -5.13
N THR A 366 -11.62 7.46 -4.93
CA THR A 366 -11.60 8.36 -3.76
C THR A 366 -12.69 7.90 -2.79
N VAL A 367 -12.29 7.57 -1.57
CA VAL A 367 -13.19 7.05 -0.54
C VAL A 367 -13.40 8.07 0.57
N VAL A 368 -14.65 8.51 0.69
CA VAL A 368 -15.13 9.36 1.78
C VAL A 368 -15.78 8.48 2.83
N MET A 369 -15.23 8.44 4.05
CA MET A 369 -15.72 7.56 5.11
C MET A 369 -16.24 8.33 6.31
N HIS A 370 -17.41 7.91 6.81
CA HIS A 370 -17.99 8.42 8.03
C HIS A 370 -18.52 7.30 8.92
N SER A 371 -18.32 7.43 10.23
CA SER A 371 -19.03 6.55 11.17
C SER A 371 -20.50 6.99 11.27
N LYS A 372 -21.41 6.04 11.54
CA LYS A 372 -22.82 6.36 11.77
C LYS A 372 -22.99 7.46 12.83
N LYS A 373 -22.18 7.42 13.89
CA LYS A 373 -22.17 8.44 14.95
C LYS A 373 -21.71 9.81 14.44
N SER A 374 -20.67 9.87 13.61
CA SER A 374 -20.16 11.15 13.10
C SER A 374 -21.10 11.79 12.08
N LEU A 375 -21.88 11.00 11.34
CA LEU A 375 -22.95 11.51 10.46
C LEU A 375 -24.00 12.30 11.25
N HIS A 376 -24.47 11.75 12.35
CA HIS A 376 -25.46 12.43 13.20
C HIS A 376 -24.90 13.69 13.87
N GLN A 377 -23.64 13.67 14.33
CA GLN A 377 -23.01 14.83 14.97
C GLN A 377 -22.72 15.98 14.01
N LYS A 378 -22.36 15.67 12.75
CA LYS A 378 -22.04 16.65 11.70
C LYS A 378 -23.22 16.97 10.79
N ALA A 379 -24.39 16.37 11.05
CA ALA A 379 -25.55 16.49 10.18
C ALA A 379 -25.92 17.96 9.90
N GLY A 380 -25.88 18.85 10.90
CA GLY A 380 -26.23 20.27 10.72
C GLY A 380 -25.38 20.99 9.67
N ASP A 381 -24.08 20.71 9.61
CA ASP A 381 -23.15 21.43 8.71
C ASP A 381 -23.01 20.82 7.32
N GLN A 382 -23.21 19.52 7.20
CA GLN A 382 -22.94 18.74 5.98
C GLN A 382 -24.19 18.00 5.47
N GLN A 383 -25.35 18.34 5.97
CA GLN A 383 -26.62 17.70 5.62
C GLN A 383 -26.87 17.71 4.11
N HIS A 384 -26.54 18.81 3.44
CA HIS A 384 -26.69 18.91 1.99
C HIS A 384 -25.91 17.83 1.26
N PHE A 385 -24.64 17.62 1.59
CA PHE A 385 -23.81 16.59 0.95
C PHE A 385 -24.35 15.17 1.23
N PHE A 386 -24.64 14.85 2.48
CA PHE A 386 -25.17 13.54 2.85
C PHE A 386 -26.51 13.27 2.18
N TYR A 387 -27.39 14.27 2.15
CA TYR A 387 -28.65 14.18 1.43
C TYR A 387 -28.44 13.88 -0.06
N GLN A 388 -27.59 14.63 -0.76
CA GLN A 388 -27.34 14.43 -2.19
C GLN A 388 -26.78 13.02 -2.46
N VAL A 389 -25.81 12.58 -1.67
CA VAL A 389 -25.21 11.24 -1.85
C VAL A 389 -26.23 10.13 -1.60
N MET A 390 -27.04 10.22 -0.56
CA MET A 390 -27.98 9.16 -0.21
C MET A 390 -29.23 9.14 -1.11
N GLN A 391 -29.61 10.27 -1.69
CA GLN A 391 -30.78 10.37 -2.56
C GLN A 391 -30.48 10.16 -4.05
N ARG A 392 -29.26 10.54 -4.49
CA ARG A 392 -28.87 10.52 -5.91
C ARG A 392 -27.72 9.58 -6.24
N GLY A 393 -26.96 9.17 -5.23
CA GLY A 393 -25.87 8.20 -5.41
C GLY A 393 -26.40 6.78 -5.55
N ASP A 394 -25.66 5.95 -6.26
CA ASP A 394 -25.97 4.54 -6.44
C ASP A 394 -25.64 3.77 -5.16
N LEU A 395 -26.65 3.21 -4.50
CA LEU A 395 -26.46 2.32 -3.35
C LEU A 395 -25.93 0.97 -3.83
N LEU A 396 -24.68 0.65 -3.51
CA LEU A 396 -24.00 -0.57 -3.95
C LEU A 396 -24.02 -1.68 -2.89
N PHE A 397 -24.03 -1.31 -1.61
CA PHE A 397 -24.05 -2.25 -0.49
C PHE A 397 -24.80 -1.69 0.71
N GLN A 398 -25.51 -2.57 1.39
CA GLN A 398 -26.22 -2.26 2.62
C GLN A 398 -26.25 -3.50 3.51
N GLU A 399 -25.86 -3.36 4.79
CA GLU A 399 -25.79 -4.46 5.76
C GLU A 399 -27.19 -4.93 6.22
N THR A 400 -28.12 -4.00 6.32
CA THR A 400 -29.50 -4.27 6.79
C THR A 400 -30.50 -3.79 5.76
N SER A 401 -31.70 -4.38 5.75
CA SER A 401 -32.79 -3.96 4.87
C SER A 401 -33.28 -2.53 5.11
N THR A 402 -32.89 -1.93 6.22
CA THR A 402 -33.26 -0.55 6.58
C THR A 402 -32.04 0.36 6.33
N PRO A 403 -32.07 1.30 5.39
CA PRO A 403 -31.00 2.25 5.17
C PRO A 403 -30.67 3.04 6.44
N PRO A 404 -29.43 3.52 6.61
CA PRO A 404 -29.14 4.48 7.68
C PRO A 404 -30.00 5.73 7.42
N PHE A 405 -31.06 5.85 8.20
CA PHE A 405 -32.01 6.95 8.06
C PHE A 405 -31.39 8.24 8.58
N LEU A 406 -31.22 9.22 7.70
CA LEU A 406 -31.01 10.62 8.06
C LEU A 406 -32.36 11.31 7.88
N PRO A 407 -32.97 11.85 8.94
CA PRO A 407 -34.24 12.52 8.82
C PRO A 407 -34.04 13.87 8.15
N PHE A 408 -34.29 13.92 6.86
CA PHE A 408 -34.34 15.15 6.10
C PHE A 408 -35.80 15.39 5.72
N ASP A 409 -36.46 16.30 6.41
CA ASP A 409 -37.84 16.68 6.08
C ASP A 409 -37.87 17.55 4.82
N GLU A 410 -36.77 18.28 4.52
CA GLU A 410 -36.60 19.12 3.33
C GLU A 410 -35.16 19.01 2.78
N VAL A 411 -34.95 19.46 1.53
CA VAL A 411 -33.60 19.52 0.93
C VAL A 411 -32.72 20.50 1.71
N PRO A 412 -31.69 20.03 2.42
CA PRO A 412 -30.87 20.92 3.23
C PRO A 412 -30.14 21.95 2.37
N ALA A 413 -30.17 23.22 2.79
CA ALA A 413 -29.43 24.28 2.10
C ALA A 413 -27.91 24.11 2.27
N ARG A 414 -27.13 24.57 1.28
CA ARG A 414 -25.66 24.63 1.38
C ARG A 414 -25.25 25.70 2.39
N ASN A 415 -24.26 25.38 3.21
CA ASN A 415 -23.68 26.35 4.15
C ASN A 415 -22.59 27.21 3.47
N ILE A 416 -23.02 28.24 2.72
CA ILE A 416 -22.14 29.16 2.00
C ILE A 416 -21.24 29.96 2.96
N LYS A 417 -21.72 30.30 4.16
CA LYS A 417 -20.94 31.02 5.15
C LYS A 417 -19.66 30.30 5.55
N SER A 418 -19.74 28.98 5.71
CA SER A 418 -18.57 28.16 6.03
C SER A 418 -17.54 28.16 4.90
N ALA A 419 -17.97 28.09 3.62
CA ALA A 419 -17.07 28.18 2.47
C ALA A 419 -16.35 29.53 2.42
N LYS A 420 -17.07 30.63 2.61
CA LYS A 420 -16.49 31.98 2.68
C LYS A 420 -15.45 32.12 3.80
N MET A 421 -15.68 31.48 4.95
CA MET A 421 -14.73 31.48 6.06
C MET A 421 -13.39 30.80 5.70
N TYR A 422 -13.40 29.68 4.99
CA TYR A 422 -12.17 29.02 4.53
C TYR A 422 -11.41 29.87 3.52
N LEU A 423 -12.10 30.51 2.58
CA LEU A 423 -11.48 31.42 1.63
C LEU A 423 -10.86 32.66 2.30
N GLN A 424 -11.52 33.22 3.32
CA GLN A 424 -10.95 34.30 4.14
C GLN A 424 -9.72 33.85 4.94
N GLN A 425 -9.74 32.64 5.50
CA GLN A 425 -8.58 32.10 6.21
C GLN A 425 -7.40 31.87 5.26
N ARG A 426 -7.65 31.43 4.04
CA ARG A 426 -6.65 31.34 2.98
C ARG A 426 -6.03 32.71 2.67
N ASP A 427 -6.83 33.77 2.54
CA ASP A 427 -6.32 35.08 2.21
C ASP A 427 -5.35 35.59 3.27
N ARG A 428 -5.64 35.38 4.55
CA ARG A 428 -4.70 35.66 5.65
C ARG A 428 -3.39 34.87 5.52
N THR A 429 -3.48 33.60 5.19
CA THR A 429 -2.28 32.76 5.00
C THR A 429 -1.45 33.25 3.80
N LYS A 430 -2.11 33.72 2.74
CA LYS A 430 -1.46 34.34 1.58
C LYS A 430 -0.72 35.61 1.94
N GLU A 431 -1.28 36.45 2.79
CA GLU A 431 -0.60 37.65 3.32
C GLU A 431 0.69 37.27 4.07
N PHE A 432 0.66 36.25 4.94
CA PHE A 432 1.87 35.74 5.60
C PHE A 432 2.92 35.19 4.63
N LEU A 433 2.51 34.52 3.55
CA LEU A 433 3.44 34.06 2.51
C LEU A 433 4.14 35.24 1.84
N MET A 434 3.38 36.26 1.44
CA MET A 434 3.93 37.49 0.80
C MET A 434 4.89 38.23 1.73
N GLU A 435 4.58 38.32 3.03
CA GLU A 435 5.46 38.93 4.02
C GLU A 435 6.74 38.14 4.19
N ALA A 436 6.66 36.80 4.24
CA ALA A 436 7.81 35.90 4.36
C ALA A 436 8.74 36.02 3.13
N GLU A 437 8.18 36.07 1.92
CA GLU A 437 8.94 36.27 0.67
C GLU A 437 9.65 37.62 0.66
N ALA A 438 8.98 38.66 1.14
CA ALA A 438 9.56 40.01 1.21
C ALA A 438 10.73 40.11 2.22
N MET A 439 10.66 39.37 3.32
CA MET A 439 11.71 39.35 4.34
C MET A 439 12.97 38.58 3.92
N ASP A 440 12.82 37.54 3.12
CA ASP A 440 13.89 36.57 2.80
C ASP A 440 14.66 36.94 1.52
N GLY A 441 14.36 38.07 0.90
CA GLY A 441 15.04 38.53 -0.31
C GLY A 441 14.90 37.59 -1.53
N GLY A 442 13.87 36.76 -1.53
CA GLY A 442 13.56 35.82 -2.61
C GLY A 442 14.24 34.46 -2.50
N GLY A 443 14.73 34.05 -1.33
CA GLY A 443 15.28 32.73 -1.07
C GLY A 443 14.20 31.64 -1.08
N ALA A 444 14.49 30.52 -1.73
CA ALA A 444 13.60 29.34 -1.81
C ALA A 444 13.62 28.56 -0.50
N THR A 445 12.96 29.10 0.54
CA THR A 445 12.91 28.41 1.83
C THR A 445 11.73 27.43 1.92
N LYS A 446 11.86 26.44 2.77
CA LYS A 446 10.78 25.48 3.07
C LYS A 446 9.60 26.11 3.76
N ILE A 447 9.81 27.24 4.44
CA ILE A 447 8.72 28.01 5.05
C ILE A 447 7.78 28.50 3.96
N HIS A 448 8.31 29.01 2.84
CA HIS A 448 7.50 29.44 1.70
C HIS A 448 6.67 28.28 1.12
N VAL A 449 7.32 27.14 0.86
CA VAL A 449 6.61 25.95 0.33
C VAL A 449 5.54 25.45 1.31
N TYR A 450 5.80 25.52 2.61
CA TYR A 450 4.79 25.18 3.62
C TYR A 450 3.61 26.17 3.64
N LEU A 451 3.88 27.45 3.52
CA LEU A 451 2.81 28.46 3.43
C LEU A 451 2.00 28.28 2.13
N MET A 452 2.66 27.98 0.99
CA MET A 452 1.97 27.60 -0.25
C MET A 452 1.07 26.39 -0.05
N HIS A 453 1.57 25.34 0.63
CA HIS A 453 0.77 24.15 0.99
C HIS A 453 -0.49 24.54 1.75
N LEU A 454 -0.37 25.38 2.79
CA LEU A 454 -1.52 25.82 3.60
C LEU A 454 -2.53 26.61 2.76
N VAL A 455 -2.06 27.50 1.88
CA VAL A 455 -2.96 28.29 1.00
C VAL A 455 -3.70 27.36 0.03
N ILE A 456 -3.01 26.41 -0.57
CA ILE A 456 -3.61 25.42 -1.49
C ILE A 456 -4.61 24.53 -0.74
N GLU A 457 -4.25 24.05 0.45
CA GLU A 457 -5.15 23.26 1.31
C GLU A 457 -6.44 24.02 1.62
N GLN A 458 -6.33 25.25 2.11
CA GLN A 458 -7.49 26.10 2.45
C GLN A 458 -8.33 26.44 1.21
N THR A 459 -7.70 26.64 0.06
CA THR A 459 -8.40 26.85 -1.21
C THR A 459 -9.21 25.61 -1.59
N CYS A 460 -8.61 24.42 -1.56
CA CYS A 460 -9.33 23.18 -1.83
C CYS A 460 -10.49 22.94 -0.86
N LEU A 461 -10.28 23.16 0.44
CA LEU A 461 -11.33 23.03 1.45
C LEU A 461 -12.48 24.02 1.20
N GLY A 462 -12.17 25.27 0.84
CA GLY A 462 -13.17 26.27 0.46
C GLY A 462 -13.98 25.84 -0.76
N LEU A 463 -13.32 25.36 -1.82
CA LEU A 463 -13.98 24.87 -3.03
C LEU A 463 -14.84 23.63 -2.76
N ILE A 464 -14.31 22.62 -2.05
CA ILE A 464 -15.06 21.43 -1.70
C ILE A 464 -16.31 21.78 -0.89
N ARG A 465 -16.17 22.72 0.06
CA ARG A 465 -17.30 23.20 0.84
C ARG A 465 -18.31 23.93 -0.03
N LEU A 466 -17.84 24.74 -0.97
CA LEU A 466 -18.69 25.53 -1.87
C LEU A 466 -19.44 24.64 -2.85
N PHE A 467 -18.77 23.68 -3.51
CA PHE A 467 -19.37 22.86 -4.55
C PHE A 467 -20.11 21.64 -4.01
N LEU A 468 -19.58 20.96 -3.00
CA LEU A 468 -20.17 19.74 -2.44
C LEU A 468 -20.97 19.99 -1.15
N GLY A 469 -20.76 21.10 -0.45
CA GLY A 469 -21.28 21.30 0.90
C GLY A 469 -20.64 20.32 1.91
N TYR A 470 -19.42 19.84 1.61
CA TYR A 470 -18.73 18.81 2.36
C TYR A 470 -17.46 19.35 3.03
N MET A 471 -17.14 18.84 4.21
CA MET A 471 -15.89 19.10 4.89
C MET A 471 -15.12 17.81 5.10
N PRO A 472 -14.03 17.58 4.38
CA PRO A 472 -13.23 16.36 4.50
C PRO A 472 -12.70 16.13 5.92
N ASN A 473 -12.55 14.85 6.28
CA ASN A 473 -11.89 14.46 7.52
C ASN A 473 -10.37 14.30 7.35
N HIS A 474 -9.89 14.31 6.10
CA HIS A 474 -8.48 14.19 5.72
C HIS A 474 -8.07 15.42 4.93
N HIS A 475 -6.93 15.99 5.29
CA HIS A 475 -6.40 17.21 4.70
C HIS A 475 -5.15 16.96 3.84
N ASN A 476 -4.88 15.73 3.46
CA ASN A 476 -3.79 15.43 2.53
C ASN A 476 -4.10 16.03 1.15
N LEU A 477 -3.15 16.76 0.57
CA LEU A 477 -3.35 17.46 -0.71
C LEU A 477 -3.77 16.55 -1.84
N SER A 478 -3.20 15.33 -1.94
CA SER A 478 -3.58 14.38 -2.99
C SER A 478 -5.06 14.01 -2.90
N PHE A 479 -5.56 13.77 -1.68
CA PHE A 479 -6.97 13.47 -1.44
C PHE A 479 -7.88 14.68 -1.74
N LEU A 480 -7.46 15.90 -1.33
CA LEU A 480 -8.22 17.11 -1.60
C LEU A 480 -8.26 17.41 -3.10
N PHE A 481 -7.17 17.20 -3.82
CA PHE A 481 -7.11 17.36 -5.27
C PHE A 481 -8.07 16.39 -5.97
N GLU A 482 -8.07 15.12 -5.58
CA GLU A 482 -9.01 14.13 -6.13
C GLU A 482 -10.48 14.52 -5.87
N LEU A 483 -10.81 15.06 -4.69
CA LEU A 483 -12.16 15.55 -4.41
C LEU A 483 -12.50 16.79 -5.23
N CYS A 484 -11.57 17.72 -5.44
CA CYS A 484 -11.78 18.88 -6.31
C CYS A 484 -12.03 18.44 -7.77
N GLU A 485 -11.35 17.40 -8.22
CA GLU A 485 -11.52 16.84 -9.56
C GLU A 485 -12.91 16.25 -9.84
N TYR A 486 -13.73 16.10 -8.81
CA TYR A 486 -15.14 15.75 -8.95
C TYR A 486 -15.94 16.85 -9.69
N PHE A 487 -15.60 18.12 -9.48
CA PHE A 487 -16.34 19.27 -10.02
C PHE A 487 -15.51 20.22 -10.90
N THR A 488 -14.18 20.08 -10.91
CA THR A 488 -13.29 20.90 -11.74
C THR A 488 -12.00 20.16 -12.08
N PRO A 489 -11.47 20.25 -13.31
CA PRO A 489 -10.17 19.65 -13.66
C PRO A 489 -8.97 20.45 -13.17
N LEU A 490 -9.19 21.59 -12.49
CA LEU A 490 -8.19 22.59 -12.12
C LEU A 490 -6.95 22.00 -11.44
N THR A 491 -7.15 21.09 -10.47
CA THR A 491 -6.03 20.48 -9.73
C THR A 491 -5.22 19.51 -10.57
N ALA A 492 -5.85 18.80 -11.52
CA ALA A 492 -5.15 17.90 -12.43
C ALA A 492 -4.36 18.67 -13.50
N GLU A 493 -4.87 19.82 -13.94
CA GLU A 493 -4.22 20.66 -14.94
C GLU A 493 -2.98 21.36 -14.38
N ILE A 494 -3.08 21.93 -13.18
CA ILE A 494 -2.00 22.74 -12.59
C ILE A 494 -0.99 21.88 -11.83
N PHE A 495 -1.46 20.84 -11.14
CA PHE A 495 -0.63 19.88 -10.40
C PHE A 495 -0.72 18.50 -11.03
N PRO A 496 -0.19 18.31 -12.26
CA PRO A 496 -0.18 17.00 -12.89
C PRO A 496 0.59 16.00 -12.04
N ARG A 497 0.21 14.71 -12.14
CA ARG A 497 0.78 13.62 -11.34
C ARG A 497 1.21 12.44 -12.23
N GLN A 498 1.49 12.75 -13.49
CA GLN A 498 1.76 11.74 -14.51
C GLN A 498 3.25 11.35 -14.53
N THR A 499 4.14 12.34 -14.49
CA THR A 499 5.59 12.11 -14.54
C THR A 499 6.18 11.88 -13.14
N GLN A 500 7.35 11.26 -13.09
CA GLN A 500 8.10 11.10 -11.84
C GLN A 500 8.43 12.47 -11.21
N LYS A 501 8.80 13.47 -12.03
CA LYS A 501 9.09 14.83 -11.58
C LYS A 501 7.87 15.51 -10.95
N ASP A 502 6.68 15.34 -11.55
CA ASP A 502 5.45 15.88 -10.97
C ASP A 502 5.14 15.28 -9.60
N LYS A 503 5.37 13.96 -9.44
CA LYS A 503 5.19 13.28 -8.16
C LYS A 503 6.17 13.77 -7.10
N GLU A 504 7.42 14.04 -7.48
CA GLU A 504 8.45 14.61 -6.61
C GLU A 504 8.07 16.03 -6.17
N LEU A 505 7.65 16.89 -7.10
CA LEU A 505 7.16 18.24 -6.79
C LEU A 505 5.97 18.21 -5.84
N LEU A 506 5.00 17.33 -6.08
CA LEU A 506 3.86 17.16 -5.18
C LEU A 506 4.29 16.64 -3.80
N LYS A 507 5.28 15.76 -3.73
CA LYS A 507 5.86 15.28 -2.47
C LYS A 507 6.53 16.42 -1.69
N VAL A 508 7.27 17.29 -2.37
CA VAL A 508 7.86 18.50 -1.77
C VAL A 508 6.77 19.42 -1.23
N LEU A 509 5.75 19.72 -2.03
CA LEU A 509 4.62 20.55 -1.65
C LEU A 509 3.80 19.95 -0.49
N SER A 510 3.66 18.62 -0.44
CA SER A 510 2.90 17.89 0.59
C SER A 510 3.73 17.57 1.83
N GLY A 511 4.93 18.12 1.97
CA GLY A 511 5.83 17.88 3.09
C GLY A 511 5.14 18.10 4.45
N HIS A 512 5.25 17.11 5.35
CA HIS A 512 4.55 17.16 6.64
C HIS A 512 5.15 18.22 7.57
N THR A 513 4.31 18.93 8.34
CA THR A 513 4.73 19.88 9.38
C THR A 513 5.77 19.33 10.36
N THR A 514 5.73 18.03 10.62
CA THR A 514 6.71 17.33 11.45
C THR A 514 8.12 17.39 10.88
N SER A 515 8.26 17.34 9.55
CA SER A 515 9.57 17.46 8.86
C SER A 515 10.18 18.85 9.07
N LEU A 516 9.35 19.90 9.14
CA LEU A 516 9.80 21.26 9.41
C LEU A 516 10.24 21.47 10.87
N ARG A 517 9.60 20.76 11.81
CA ARG A 517 9.92 20.90 13.25
C ARG A 517 11.14 20.09 13.68
N TYR A 518 11.34 18.90 13.11
CA TYR A 518 12.27 17.91 13.65
C TYR A 518 13.29 17.40 12.62
N GLY A 519 13.12 17.73 11.33
CA GLY A 519 14.01 17.31 10.26
C GLY A 519 15.11 18.31 9.96
N PHE A 520 16.32 17.83 9.72
CA PHE A 520 17.32 18.58 8.94
C PHE A 520 16.76 18.62 7.51
N VAL A 521 16.38 19.82 7.13
CA VAL A 521 15.63 20.01 5.92
C VAL A 521 16.56 20.68 4.93
N ASP A 522 16.95 19.95 3.86
CA ASP A 522 17.69 20.53 2.74
C ASP A 522 16.84 21.59 2.06
N ASP A 523 17.41 22.64 1.55
CA ASP A 523 16.69 23.68 0.83
C ASP A 523 16.05 23.10 -0.42
N VAL A 524 14.88 23.63 -0.77
CA VAL A 524 14.19 23.24 -2.00
C VAL A 524 15.01 23.78 -3.17
N PRO A 525 15.37 22.96 -4.19
CA PRO A 525 16.10 23.45 -5.35
C PRO A 525 15.38 24.65 -5.99
N SER A 526 16.10 25.71 -6.32
CA SER A 526 15.52 26.96 -6.84
C SER A 526 14.60 26.75 -8.03
N HIS A 527 14.95 25.85 -8.93
CA HIS A 527 14.11 25.48 -10.08
C HIS A 527 12.77 24.84 -9.65
N ASP A 528 12.79 23.96 -8.66
CA ASP A 528 11.57 23.29 -8.14
C ASP A 528 10.67 24.30 -7.42
N TYR A 529 11.28 25.22 -6.69
CA TYR A 529 10.57 26.33 -6.06
C TYR A 529 9.87 27.22 -7.09
N GLU A 530 10.57 27.65 -8.16
CA GLU A 530 9.96 28.46 -9.22
C GLU A 530 8.77 27.76 -9.88
N VAL A 531 8.91 26.47 -10.17
CA VAL A 531 7.79 25.68 -10.75
C VAL A 531 6.61 25.63 -9.78
N LEU A 532 6.86 25.36 -8.51
CA LEU A 532 5.81 25.30 -7.49
C LEU A 532 5.15 26.69 -7.29
N ASN A 533 5.94 27.75 -7.28
CA ASN A 533 5.47 29.12 -7.12
C ASN A 533 4.56 29.54 -8.29
N ASN A 534 4.96 29.26 -9.52
CA ASN A 534 4.15 29.55 -10.71
C ASN A 534 2.82 28.78 -10.68
N ARG A 535 2.86 27.47 -10.35
CA ARG A 535 1.67 26.62 -10.20
C ARG A 535 0.76 27.12 -9.08
N TYR A 536 1.32 27.57 -7.98
CA TYR A 536 0.60 28.16 -6.85
C TYR A 536 -0.20 29.39 -7.26
N TYR A 537 0.46 30.39 -7.90
CA TYR A 537 -0.22 31.60 -8.34
C TYR A 537 -1.33 31.33 -9.36
N GLU A 538 -1.04 30.49 -10.35
CA GLU A 538 -2.04 30.08 -11.35
C GLU A 538 -3.24 29.37 -10.68
N PHE A 539 -2.97 28.49 -9.73
CA PHE A 539 -4.02 27.75 -9.02
C PHE A 539 -4.93 28.70 -8.22
N VAL A 540 -4.35 29.61 -7.45
CA VAL A 540 -5.13 30.54 -6.63
C VAL A 540 -5.96 31.47 -7.50
N GLU A 541 -5.40 32.04 -8.56
CA GLU A 541 -6.13 32.92 -9.48
C GLU A 541 -7.33 32.22 -10.13
N ARG A 542 -7.11 31.03 -10.66
CA ARG A 542 -8.18 30.27 -11.33
C ARG A 542 -9.22 29.76 -10.33
N ALA A 543 -8.81 29.37 -9.11
CA ALA A 543 -9.71 28.97 -8.04
C ALA A 543 -10.59 30.13 -7.57
N ASP A 544 -10.05 31.35 -7.50
CA ASP A 544 -10.80 32.54 -7.13
C ASP A 544 -11.92 32.83 -8.15
N LYS A 545 -11.61 32.77 -9.44
CA LYS A 545 -12.61 32.95 -10.51
C LYS A 545 -13.71 31.88 -10.42
N LEU A 546 -13.31 30.64 -10.17
CA LEU A 546 -14.24 29.51 -10.02
C LEU A 546 -15.15 29.69 -8.80
N ALA A 547 -14.56 30.08 -7.65
CA ALA A 547 -15.30 30.32 -6.42
C ALA A 547 -16.29 31.49 -6.54
N ALA A 548 -15.88 32.60 -7.17
CA ALA A 548 -16.74 33.75 -7.39
C ALA A 548 -17.96 33.39 -8.25
N THR A 549 -17.76 32.70 -9.36
CA THR A 549 -18.84 32.25 -10.24
C THR A 549 -19.86 31.35 -9.50
N GLU A 550 -19.38 30.39 -8.69
CA GLU A 550 -20.28 29.49 -7.95
C GLU A 550 -21.00 30.23 -6.82
N LEU A 551 -20.33 31.16 -6.12
CA LEU A 551 -20.96 31.98 -5.09
C LEU A 551 -22.12 32.83 -5.66
N GLU A 552 -21.91 33.49 -6.78
CA GLU A 552 -22.99 34.25 -7.45
C GLU A 552 -24.16 33.35 -7.84
N ARG A 553 -23.88 32.16 -8.35
CA ARG A 553 -24.90 31.17 -8.72
C ARG A 553 -25.74 30.74 -7.52
N LEU A 554 -25.09 30.45 -6.39
CA LEU A 554 -25.76 30.04 -5.14
C LEU A 554 -26.55 31.17 -4.49
N GLU A 555 -26.05 32.39 -4.53
CA GLU A 555 -26.75 33.59 -4.00
C GLU A 555 -28.06 33.84 -4.79
N LYS A 556 -27.99 33.78 -6.12
CA LYS A 556 -29.19 33.88 -6.98
C LYS A 556 -30.24 32.81 -6.71
N LEU A 557 -29.80 31.57 -6.46
CA LEU A 557 -30.70 30.49 -6.10
C LEU A 557 -31.40 30.70 -4.76
N ASN A 558 -30.68 31.22 -3.76
CA ASN A 558 -31.25 31.51 -2.45
C ASN A 558 -32.24 32.70 -2.50
N GLU A 559 -31.98 33.71 -3.32
CA GLU A 559 -32.90 34.84 -3.51
C GLU A 559 -34.22 34.38 -4.15
N ASN A 560 -34.16 33.53 -5.16
CA ASN A 560 -35.34 32.96 -5.84
C ASN A 560 -36.18 32.06 -4.92
N THR A 561 -35.52 31.32 -4.01
CA THR A 561 -36.21 30.45 -3.04
C THR A 561 -36.96 31.28 -1.97
N ASN A 562 -36.36 32.42 -1.53
CA ASN A 562 -36.98 33.30 -0.57
C ASN A 562 -38.11 34.18 -1.14
N GLN A 563 -38.19 34.33 -2.46
CA GLN A 563 -39.30 35.06 -3.14
C GLN A 563 -40.50 34.17 -3.40
N ASN A 564 -40.33 32.82 -3.37
CA ASN A 564 -41.40 31.85 -3.60
C ASN A 564 -41.99 31.22 -2.31
N ASN A 565 -41.47 31.58 -1.15
CA ASN A 565 -42.02 31.29 0.18
C ASN A 565 -42.63 32.56 0.81
#